data_25ecdcb211380301e943bd5567f4471f
#
_entry.id   25ecdcb211380301e943bd5567f4471f
#
_cell.length_a   1.000
_cell.length_b   1.000
_cell.length_c   1.000
_cell.angle_alpha   90.00
_cell.angle_beta   90.00
_cell.angle_gamma   90.00
#
_symmetry.space_group_name_H-M   'P 1'
#
loop_
_entity.id
_entity.type
_entity.pdbx_description
1 polymer ?
#
loop_
_entity_poly.entity_id
_entity_poly.type
_entity_poly.pdbx_seq_one_letter_code
_entity_poly.pdbx_strand_id
1 'polypeptide(L)'
;MAQRFILNGTSYHGKGAIKEIATEAVARGFKKAFVCSDPDLIKFGVTKKVLDVLDENNLAYEVYSDIKPNPTVENVKTGVQAFKDAGTDYLIAIGGGSSMDTAKAIGIIINNPEFADVVSLEGVAPTKKPAVPIIAVPTTAGTAAEVTINYVITDTSKNRKMVCVDPHDIPVVAVVDPDMMSSMPKGLTAATGMDALTHAIEGYITAGAWELSDMFHLKAIEIISKSLRGAVENTPEGREGMALGQYIAGMGFSNVGLGIVHSMAHPLGALYDTPHGVANAIILPTVMEYNAPATGEKYRDIAKAMGVKGTDDMTQEEYRKAAVDAVKKLSQDVGIPADLKDIVKEEDIPFLAQSAYDDACRPGNPRETSVEEISELYKSLI
;
A
#
# COMPACT_ATOMS: atom_id res chain seq x y z
N MET A 1 3.49 -1.26 27.59
CA MET A 1 3.88 -2.45 26.80
C MET A 1 5.02 -2.05 25.88
N ALA A 2 5.95 -2.97 25.55
CA ALA A 2 6.97 -2.68 24.56
C ALA A 2 6.32 -2.60 23.16
N GLN A 3 6.69 -1.58 22.39
CA GLN A 3 6.23 -1.41 21.01
C GLN A 3 7.32 -1.89 20.06
N ARG A 4 6.94 -2.67 19.05
CA ARG A 4 7.84 -3.18 18.02
C ARG A 4 7.72 -2.33 16.77
N PHE A 5 8.85 -2.04 16.12
CA PHE A 5 8.90 -1.31 14.86
C PHE A 5 9.81 -2.07 13.89
N ILE A 6 9.33 -2.35 12.69
CA ILE A 6 10.01 -3.17 11.67
C ILE A 6 10.14 -2.35 10.39
N LEU A 7 11.35 -2.31 9.85
CA LEU A 7 11.69 -1.64 8.58
C LEU A 7 12.58 -2.56 7.74
N ASN A 8 12.78 -2.19 6.48
CA ASN A 8 13.80 -2.84 5.64
C ASN A 8 15.19 -2.73 6.28
N GLY A 9 16.06 -3.69 5.99
CA GLY A 9 17.47 -3.59 6.34
C GLY A 9 18.19 -2.47 5.57
N THR A 10 17.81 -2.24 4.31
CA THR A 10 18.38 -1.20 3.44
C THR A 10 17.29 -0.63 2.51
N SER A 11 17.36 0.66 2.22
CA SER A 11 16.55 1.27 1.17
C SER A 11 17.37 2.29 0.38
N TYR A 12 17.13 2.35 -0.92
CA TYR A 12 17.73 3.30 -1.85
C TYR A 12 16.65 4.19 -2.46
N HIS A 13 16.88 5.49 -2.51
CA HIS A 13 15.90 6.46 -2.96
C HIS A 13 16.50 7.41 -3.98
N GLY A 14 15.71 7.74 -5.00
CA GLY A 14 16.04 8.74 -6.00
C GLY A 14 16.29 8.15 -7.38
N LYS A 15 16.44 9.05 -8.34
CA LYS A 15 16.63 8.71 -9.75
C LYS A 15 17.90 7.88 -9.96
N GLY A 16 17.75 6.75 -10.66
CA GLY A 16 18.84 5.81 -10.95
C GLY A 16 19.13 4.82 -9.81
N ALA A 17 18.35 4.82 -8.73
CA ALA A 17 18.51 3.89 -7.60
C ALA A 17 18.46 2.42 -8.03
N ILE A 18 17.82 2.08 -9.16
CA ILE A 18 17.76 0.70 -9.66
C ILE A 18 19.15 0.08 -9.89
N LYS A 19 20.20 0.89 -10.06
CA LYS A 19 21.57 0.38 -10.21
C LYS A 19 22.09 -0.32 -8.95
N GLU A 20 21.58 0.06 -7.79
CA GLU A 20 21.94 -0.55 -6.50
C GLU A 20 21.42 -1.99 -6.34
N ILE A 21 20.50 -2.43 -7.19
CA ILE A 21 20.08 -3.85 -7.25
C ILE A 21 21.30 -4.75 -7.46
N ALA A 22 22.16 -4.40 -8.41
CA ALA A 22 23.38 -5.18 -8.68
C ALA A 22 24.37 -5.11 -7.52
N THR A 23 24.55 -3.94 -6.92
CA THR A 23 25.41 -3.76 -5.73
C THR A 23 24.97 -4.67 -4.59
N GLU A 24 23.69 -4.69 -4.27
CA GLU A 24 23.13 -5.51 -3.20
C GLU A 24 23.17 -7.02 -3.51
N ALA A 25 22.84 -7.41 -4.75
CA ALA A 25 22.88 -8.80 -5.15
C ALA A 25 24.30 -9.39 -5.04
N VAL A 26 25.32 -8.65 -5.50
CA VAL A 26 26.72 -9.05 -5.41
C VAL A 26 27.19 -9.08 -3.95
N ALA A 27 26.91 -8.04 -3.17
CA ALA A 27 27.35 -7.95 -1.76
C ALA A 27 26.76 -9.06 -0.90
N ARG A 28 25.50 -9.48 -1.19
CA ARG A 28 24.83 -10.58 -0.48
C ARG A 28 25.17 -11.96 -1.03
N GLY A 29 25.91 -12.04 -2.12
CA GLY A 29 26.32 -13.31 -2.74
C GLY A 29 25.16 -14.05 -3.42
N PHE A 30 24.10 -13.36 -3.83
CA PHE A 30 22.96 -13.93 -4.56
C PHE A 30 23.39 -14.47 -5.92
N LYS A 31 22.77 -15.56 -6.38
CA LYS A 31 23.20 -16.29 -7.58
C LYS A 31 22.26 -16.11 -8.76
N LYS A 32 20.95 -16.29 -8.56
CA LYS A 32 19.96 -16.21 -9.64
C LYS A 32 18.67 -15.61 -9.11
N ALA A 33 18.24 -14.49 -9.71
CA ALA A 33 17.01 -13.80 -9.35
C ALA A 33 15.76 -14.49 -9.90
N PHE A 34 14.68 -14.53 -9.12
CA PHE A 34 13.33 -14.76 -9.59
C PHE A 34 12.63 -13.40 -9.71
N VAL A 35 12.47 -12.91 -10.93
CA VAL A 35 11.94 -11.57 -11.21
C VAL A 35 10.44 -11.64 -11.38
N CYS A 36 9.68 -11.20 -10.35
CA CYS A 36 8.24 -11.10 -10.38
C CYS A 36 7.82 -9.75 -10.97
N SER A 37 7.17 -9.76 -12.14
CA SER A 37 6.66 -8.55 -12.78
C SER A 37 5.42 -8.85 -13.62
N ASP A 38 4.44 -7.94 -13.64
CA ASP A 38 3.24 -8.15 -14.42
C ASP A 38 3.49 -8.00 -15.94
N PRO A 39 2.61 -8.60 -16.78
CA PRO A 39 2.78 -8.58 -18.22
C PRO A 39 2.79 -7.19 -18.85
N ASP A 40 2.07 -6.22 -18.29
CA ASP A 40 2.00 -4.87 -18.84
C ASP A 40 3.31 -4.11 -18.59
N LEU A 41 3.92 -4.23 -17.41
CA LEU A 41 5.23 -3.65 -17.12
C LEU A 41 6.33 -4.23 -18.03
N ILE A 42 6.25 -5.52 -18.36
CA ILE A 42 7.15 -6.17 -19.31
C ILE A 42 6.92 -5.60 -20.71
N LYS A 43 5.67 -5.57 -21.17
CA LYS A 43 5.26 -5.07 -22.49
C LYS A 43 5.66 -3.62 -22.72
N PHE A 44 5.51 -2.77 -21.69
CA PHE A 44 5.85 -1.35 -21.78
C PHE A 44 7.31 -1.03 -21.46
N GLY A 45 8.14 -2.06 -21.24
CA GLY A 45 9.58 -1.91 -21.07
C GLY A 45 10.01 -1.37 -19.69
N VAL A 46 9.11 -1.29 -18.72
CA VAL A 46 9.45 -0.87 -17.35
C VAL A 46 10.34 -1.90 -16.68
N THR A 47 9.95 -3.17 -16.74
CA THR A 47 10.73 -4.31 -16.23
C THR A 47 12.11 -4.37 -16.88
N LYS A 48 12.19 -4.08 -18.17
CA LYS A 48 13.45 -4.11 -18.92
C LYS A 48 14.53 -3.22 -18.31
N LYS A 49 14.18 -2.08 -17.72
CA LYS A 49 15.16 -1.20 -17.04
C LYS A 49 15.94 -1.94 -15.95
N VAL A 50 15.28 -2.81 -15.20
CA VAL A 50 15.91 -3.62 -14.15
C VAL A 50 16.67 -4.80 -14.78
N LEU A 51 16.10 -5.45 -15.80
CA LEU A 51 16.79 -6.55 -16.50
C LEU A 51 18.09 -6.08 -17.13
N ASP A 52 18.13 -4.87 -17.70
CA ASP A 52 19.36 -4.27 -18.25
C ASP A 52 20.44 -4.10 -17.16
N VAL A 53 20.06 -3.69 -15.95
CA VAL A 53 21.00 -3.63 -14.80
C VAL A 53 21.56 -5.01 -14.47
N LEU A 54 20.73 -6.05 -14.50
CA LEU A 54 21.18 -7.43 -14.24
C LEU A 54 22.11 -7.92 -15.35
N ASP A 55 21.75 -7.70 -16.60
CA ASP A 55 22.55 -8.10 -17.77
C ASP A 55 23.92 -7.41 -17.80
N GLU A 56 23.97 -6.10 -17.56
CA GLU A 56 25.21 -5.30 -17.48
C GLU A 56 26.18 -5.80 -16.40
N ASN A 57 25.64 -6.43 -15.35
CA ASN A 57 26.41 -6.95 -14.23
C ASN A 57 26.57 -8.49 -14.25
N ASN A 58 26.17 -9.15 -15.33
CA ASN A 58 26.22 -10.61 -15.49
C ASN A 58 25.51 -11.38 -14.38
N LEU A 59 24.39 -10.85 -13.89
CA LEU A 59 23.55 -11.47 -12.87
C LEU A 59 22.46 -12.32 -13.52
N ALA A 60 22.42 -13.60 -13.20
CA ALA A 60 21.43 -14.51 -13.76
C ALA A 60 20.04 -14.26 -13.19
N TYR A 61 19.00 -14.43 -14.01
CA TYR A 61 17.61 -14.29 -13.60
C TYR A 61 16.66 -15.18 -14.40
N GLU A 62 15.46 -15.35 -13.86
CA GLU A 62 14.29 -15.93 -14.52
C GLU A 62 13.11 -14.99 -14.32
N VAL A 63 12.36 -14.69 -15.38
CA VAL A 63 11.19 -13.79 -15.29
C VAL A 63 9.92 -14.61 -15.06
N TYR A 64 9.18 -14.26 -14.02
CA TYR A 64 7.85 -14.78 -13.72
C TYR A 64 6.80 -13.69 -13.91
N SER A 65 5.90 -13.92 -14.86
CA SER A 65 4.91 -12.93 -15.29
C SER A 65 3.45 -13.33 -15.09
N ASP A 66 3.18 -14.46 -14.44
CA ASP A 66 1.80 -14.81 -14.05
C ASP A 66 1.36 -14.03 -12.81
N ILE A 67 1.49 -12.71 -12.92
CA ILE A 67 1.05 -11.73 -11.94
C ILE A 67 -0.26 -11.13 -12.42
N LYS A 68 -1.28 -11.16 -11.57
CA LYS A 68 -2.61 -10.61 -11.86
C LYS A 68 -2.95 -9.47 -10.91
N PRO A 69 -3.74 -8.50 -11.34
CA PRO A 69 -4.44 -7.63 -10.40
C PRO A 69 -5.19 -8.50 -9.38
N ASN A 70 -5.12 -8.15 -8.10
CA ASN A 70 -5.69 -8.98 -7.03
C ASN A 70 -5.17 -10.44 -7.07
N PRO A 71 -3.90 -10.68 -6.72
CA PRO A 71 -3.27 -11.99 -6.87
C PRO A 71 -4.03 -13.06 -6.10
N THR A 72 -4.16 -14.25 -6.69
CA THR A 72 -4.95 -15.36 -6.17
C THR A 72 -4.09 -16.42 -5.50
N VAL A 73 -4.71 -17.26 -4.69
CA VAL A 73 -4.09 -18.47 -4.14
C VAL A 73 -3.39 -19.29 -5.23
N GLU A 74 -3.99 -19.42 -6.41
CA GLU A 74 -3.41 -20.19 -7.51
C GLU A 74 -2.16 -19.53 -8.10
N ASN A 75 -2.14 -18.19 -8.25
CA ASN A 75 -0.93 -17.46 -8.69
C ASN A 75 0.25 -17.69 -7.74
N VAL A 76 -0.01 -17.75 -6.44
CA VAL A 76 1.05 -18.04 -5.46
C VAL A 76 1.56 -19.48 -5.61
N LYS A 77 0.67 -20.45 -5.74
CA LYS A 77 1.05 -21.86 -5.92
C LYS A 77 1.89 -22.11 -7.17
N THR A 78 1.45 -21.54 -8.30
CA THR A 78 2.22 -21.64 -9.56
C THR A 78 3.55 -20.92 -9.45
N GLY A 79 3.60 -19.77 -8.77
CA GLY A 79 4.84 -19.02 -8.53
C GLY A 79 5.84 -19.78 -7.63
N VAL A 80 5.37 -20.44 -6.58
CA VAL A 80 6.21 -21.30 -5.73
C VAL A 80 6.84 -22.43 -6.54
N GLN A 81 6.07 -23.08 -7.42
CA GLN A 81 6.60 -24.15 -8.26
C GLN A 81 7.61 -23.60 -9.26
N ALA A 82 7.29 -22.49 -9.95
CA ALA A 82 8.17 -21.84 -10.91
C ALA A 82 9.50 -21.39 -10.26
N PHE A 83 9.46 -20.86 -9.04
CA PHE A 83 10.68 -20.51 -8.29
C PHE A 83 11.60 -21.72 -8.08
N LYS A 84 11.04 -22.85 -7.66
CA LYS A 84 11.79 -24.10 -7.46
C LYS A 84 12.39 -24.64 -8.75
N ASP A 85 11.60 -24.65 -9.82
CA ASP A 85 12.02 -25.18 -11.14
C ASP A 85 13.12 -24.33 -11.76
N ALA A 86 13.09 -23.01 -11.54
CA ALA A 86 14.08 -22.08 -12.01
C ALA A 86 15.42 -22.14 -11.26
N GLY A 87 15.46 -22.78 -10.08
CA GLY A 87 16.65 -22.85 -9.24
C GLY A 87 17.18 -21.49 -8.79
N THR A 88 16.27 -20.58 -8.49
CA THR A 88 16.54 -19.21 -8.01
C THR A 88 16.74 -19.18 -6.50
N ASP A 89 17.46 -18.19 -5.97
CA ASP A 89 17.79 -18.08 -4.54
C ASP A 89 17.37 -16.74 -3.91
N TYR A 90 16.89 -15.78 -4.70
CA TYR A 90 16.30 -14.53 -4.24
C TYR A 90 15.23 -14.03 -5.21
N LEU A 91 14.41 -13.10 -4.74
CA LEU A 91 13.34 -12.48 -5.52
C LEU A 91 13.67 -11.02 -5.84
N ILE A 92 13.28 -10.58 -7.03
CA ILE A 92 13.16 -9.15 -7.36
C ILE A 92 11.69 -8.91 -7.70
N ALA A 93 10.99 -8.15 -6.87
CA ALA A 93 9.60 -7.79 -7.10
C ALA A 93 9.53 -6.43 -7.79
N ILE A 94 9.06 -6.39 -9.03
CA ILE A 94 8.93 -5.16 -9.82
C ILE A 94 7.44 -4.93 -10.08
N GLY A 95 6.89 -3.85 -9.55
CA GLY A 95 5.47 -3.54 -9.76
C GLY A 95 4.82 -2.76 -8.64
N GLY A 96 3.49 -2.76 -8.63
CA GLY A 96 2.67 -2.30 -7.54
C GLY A 96 2.41 -3.40 -6.51
N GLY A 97 1.36 -3.23 -5.69
CA GLY A 97 0.99 -4.17 -4.64
C GLY A 97 0.89 -5.62 -5.12
N SER A 98 0.26 -5.88 -6.26
CA SER A 98 0.06 -7.25 -6.76
C SER A 98 1.35 -8.02 -7.00
N SER A 99 2.37 -7.38 -7.60
CA SER A 99 3.68 -8.01 -7.79
C SER A 99 4.41 -8.25 -6.47
N MET A 100 4.32 -7.26 -5.56
CA MET A 100 4.93 -7.35 -4.23
C MET A 100 4.29 -8.44 -3.37
N ASP A 101 2.96 -8.47 -3.31
CA ASP A 101 2.20 -9.41 -2.51
C ASP A 101 2.41 -10.86 -2.98
N THR A 102 2.44 -11.07 -4.31
CA THR A 102 2.77 -12.37 -4.88
C THR A 102 4.18 -12.81 -4.50
N ALA A 103 5.18 -11.91 -4.63
CA ALA A 103 6.56 -12.23 -4.29
C ALA A 103 6.74 -12.53 -2.80
N LYS A 104 6.08 -11.78 -1.91
CA LYS A 104 6.10 -12.01 -0.47
C LYS A 104 5.52 -13.39 -0.12
N ALA A 105 4.35 -13.72 -0.65
CA ALA A 105 3.71 -15.01 -0.42
C ALA A 105 4.59 -16.18 -0.93
N ILE A 106 5.16 -16.06 -2.13
CA ILE A 106 6.11 -17.06 -2.66
C ILE A 106 7.31 -17.21 -1.72
N GLY A 107 7.93 -16.10 -1.36
CA GLY A 107 9.14 -16.10 -0.52
C GLY A 107 8.92 -16.73 0.87
N ILE A 108 7.79 -16.46 1.50
CA ILE A 108 7.39 -17.06 2.78
C ILE A 108 7.23 -18.58 2.64
N ILE A 109 6.48 -19.05 1.65
CA ILE A 109 6.18 -20.48 1.47
C ILE A 109 7.44 -21.28 1.13
N ILE A 110 8.35 -20.73 0.34
CA ILE A 110 9.61 -21.42 0.00
C ILE A 110 10.41 -21.77 1.26
N ASN A 111 10.50 -20.88 2.23
CA ASN A 111 11.25 -21.09 3.47
C ASN A 111 10.39 -21.70 4.61
N ASN A 112 9.06 -21.66 4.49
CA ASN A 112 8.11 -22.23 5.45
C ASN A 112 7.11 -23.16 4.71
N PRO A 113 7.57 -24.33 4.21
CA PRO A 113 6.76 -25.21 3.36
C PRO A 113 5.53 -25.81 4.07
N GLU A 114 5.46 -25.74 5.38
CA GLU A 114 4.28 -26.09 6.17
C GLU A 114 3.07 -25.21 5.87
N PHE A 115 3.30 -24.01 5.28
CA PHE A 115 2.27 -23.07 4.82
C PHE A 115 2.00 -23.16 3.31
N ALA A 116 2.32 -24.28 2.66
CA ALA A 116 2.04 -24.49 1.23
C ALA A 116 0.54 -24.37 0.87
N ASP A 117 -0.35 -24.59 1.84
CA ASP A 117 -1.73 -24.12 1.73
C ASP A 117 -1.77 -22.61 1.98
N VAL A 118 -1.86 -21.83 0.90
CA VAL A 118 -1.79 -20.36 0.93
C VAL A 118 -2.85 -19.75 1.87
N VAL A 119 -4.01 -20.38 2.02
CA VAL A 119 -5.09 -19.93 2.92
C VAL A 119 -4.64 -19.94 4.39
N SER A 120 -3.69 -20.80 4.74
CA SER A 120 -3.15 -20.86 6.10
C SER A 120 -2.29 -19.65 6.50
N LEU A 121 -1.97 -18.77 5.55
CA LEU A 121 -1.22 -17.53 5.79
C LEU A 121 -2.11 -16.36 6.22
N GLU A 122 -3.45 -16.51 6.17
CA GLU A 122 -4.37 -15.43 6.54
C GLU A 122 -4.16 -14.96 7.99
N GLY A 123 -4.24 -13.66 8.21
CA GLY A 123 -4.01 -13.04 9.51
C GLY A 123 -2.52 -13.06 9.88
N VAL A 124 -2.22 -13.42 11.11
CA VAL A 124 -0.83 -13.53 11.62
C VAL A 124 -0.45 -15.01 11.67
N ALA A 125 0.13 -15.51 10.61
CA ALA A 125 0.59 -16.89 10.53
C ALA A 125 1.87 -17.08 11.39
N PRO A 126 2.00 -18.20 12.13
CA PRO A 126 3.16 -18.47 12.98
C PRO A 126 4.34 -19.03 12.18
N THR A 127 4.76 -18.30 11.15
CA THR A 127 5.95 -18.65 10.36
C THR A 127 7.22 -18.61 11.24
N LYS A 128 8.23 -19.39 10.89
CA LYS A 128 9.43 -19.56 11.71
C LYS A 128 10.68 -18.98 11.07
N LYS A 129 10.65 -18.82 9.75
CA LYS A 129 11.80 -18.39 8.96
C LYS A 129 11.45 -17.17 8.13
N PRO A 130 12.39 -16.23 7.95
CA PRO A 130 12.22 -15.16 6.98
C PRO A 130 11.93 -15.73 5.58
N ALA A 131 11.19 -14.94 4.79
CA ALA A 131 11.04 -15.20 3.37
C ALA A 131 12.40 -15.37 2.69
N VAL A 132 12.41 -15.97 1.52
CA VAL A 132 13.54 -15.83 0.59
C VAL A 132 13.81 -14.34 0.42
N PRO A 133 15.09 -13.88 0.40
CA PRO A 133 15.38 -12.45 0.29
C PRO A 133 14.69 -11.78 -0.88
N ILE A 134 14.04 -10.65 -0.63
CA ILE A 134 13.32 -9.88 -1.64
C ILE A 134 13.99 -8.51 -1.81
N ILE A 135 14.33 -8.15 -3.05
CA ILE A 135 14.64 -6.78 -3.47
C ILE A 135 13.38 -6.23 -4.12
N ALA A 136 12.78 -5.21 -3.53
CA ALA A 136 11.51 -4.66 -3.98
C ALA A 136 11.71 -3.36 -4.75
N VAL A 137 11.13 -3.28 -5.96
CA VAL A 137 11.23 -2.14 -6.88
C VAL A 137 9.82 -1.65 -7.21
N PRO A 138 9.25 -0.70 -6.45
CA PRO A 138 7.90 -0.22 -6.69
C PRO A 138 7.79 0.57 -8.00
N THR A 139 6.69 0.35 -8.71
CA THR A 139 6.32 1.12 -9.92
C THR A 139 5.06 1.95 -9.71
N THR A 140 4.47 1.88 -8.53
CA THR A 140 3.35 2.72 -8.08
C THR A 140 3.74 3.48 -6.81
N ALA A 141 3.15 4.64 -6.60
CA ALA A 141 3.38 5.47 -5.43
C ALA A 141 2.13 5.48 -4.54
N GLY A 142 1.82 4.34 -3.90
CA GLY A 142 0.60 4.17 -3.12
C GLY A 142 0.73 3.17 -1.98
N THR A 143 0.86 1.89 -2.32
CA THR A 143 0.74 0.77 -1.38
C THR A 143 1.89 0.66 -0.37
N ALA A 144 3.06 1.19 -0.70
CA ALA A 144 4.29 1.03 0.08
C ALA A 144 4.64 -0.44 0.41
N ALA A 145 4.21 -1.39 -0.44
CA ALA A 145 4.41 -2.83 -0.18
C ALA A 145 5.90 -3.22 -0.08
N GLU A 146 6.79 -2.39 -0.61
CA GLU A 146 8.24 -2.54 -0.50
C GLU A 146 8.79 -2.32 0.92
N VAL A 147 8.00 -1.76 1.85
CA VAL A 147 8.42 -1.48 3.24
C VAL A 147 7.43 -2.01 4.29
N THR A 148 6.38 -2.72 3.86
CA THR A 148 5.36 -3.25 4.76
C THR A 148 5.55 -4.73 5.08
N ILE A 149 5.01 -5.14 6.23
CA ILE A 149 4.92 -6.54 6.67
C ILE A 149 3.59 -7.20 6.28
N ASN A 150 2.85 -6.58 5.39
CA ASN A 150 1.54 -7.04 4.95
C ASN A 150 1.58 -7.45 3.49
N TYR A 151 0.73 -8.39 3.12
CA TYR A 151 0.40 -8.73 1.75
C TYR A 151 -1.05 -9.23 1.66
N VAL A 152 -1.66 -9.10 0.49
CA VAL A 152 -3.07 -9.43 0.28
C VAL A 152 -3.20 -10.43 -0.85
N ILE A 153 -3.80 -11.59 -0.57
CA ILE A 153 -4.05 -12.66 -1.54
C ILE A 153 -5.55 -12.92 -1.60
N THR A 154 -6.08 -13.10 -2.80
CA THR A 154 -7.50 -13.38 -3.02
C THR A 154 -7.77 -14.89 -2.91
N ASP A 155 -8.62 -15.26 -1.96
CA ASP A 155 -9.24 -16.58 -1.89
C ASP A 155 -10.46 -16.60 -2.81
N THR A 156 -10.28 -17.13 -4.01
CA THR A 156 -11.35 -17.21 -5.03
C THR A 156 -12.47 -18.20 -4.65
N SER A 157 -12.20 -19.15 -3.75
CA SER A 157 -13.22 -20.10 -3.28
C SER A 157 -14.26 -19.43 -2.39
N LYS A 158 -13.88 -18.34 -1.69
CA LYS A 158 -14.74 -17.58 -0.79
C LYS A 158 -15.02 -16.16 -1.29
N ASN A 159 -14.48 -15.80 -2.45
CA ASN A 159 -14.62 -14.48 -3.06
C ASN A 159 -14.21 -13.33 -2.11
N ARG A 160 -13.10 -13.49 -1.40
CA ARG A 160 -12.64 -12.51 -0.42
C ARG A 160 -11.13 -12.28 -0.48
N LYS A 161 -10.70 -11.11 -0.06
CA LYS A 161 -9.30 -10.77 0.13
C LYS A 161 -8.84 -11.23 1.52
N MET A 162 -7.74 -11.97 1.56
CA MET A 162 -7.06 -12.37 2.79
C MET A 162 -5.93 -11.40 3.05
N VAL A 163 -6.00 -10.69 4.16
CA VAL A 163 -4.89 -9.86 4.66
C VAL A 163 -3.95 -10.76 5.46
N CYS A 164 -2.71 -10.86 5.01
CA CYS A 164 -1.65 -11.60 5.68
C CYS A 164 -0.67 -10.61 6.30
N VAL A 165 -0.28 -10.85 7.54
CA VAL A 165 0.64 -9.99 8.29
C VAL A 165 1.77 -10.85 8.85
N ASP A 166 2.97 -10.66 8.32
CA ASP A 166 4.13 -11.45 8.73
C ASP A 166 5.41 -10.60 8.71
N PRO A 167 6.04 -10.33 9.86
CA PRO A 167 7.34 -9.62 9.90
C PRO A 167 8.44 -10.28 9.07
N HIS A 168 8.30 -11.56 8.76
CA HIS A 168 9.25 -12.32 7.97
C HIS A 168 9.16 -12.04 6.46
N ASP A 169 8.10 -11.38 5.99
CA ASP A 169 7.90 -11.10 4.56
C ASP A 169 8.53 -9.79 4.08
N ILE A 170 8.93 -8.91 5.02
CA ILE A 170 9.44 -7.59 4.64
C ILE A 170 10.63 -7.71 3.68
N PRO A 171 10.61 -6.99 2.55
CA PRO A 171 11.75 -6.98 1.64
C PRO A 171 13.04 -6.54 2.34
N VAL A 172 14.13 -7.26 2.10
CA VAL A 172 15.44 -6.94 2.72
C VAL A 172 16.04 -5.66 2.15
N VAL A 173 15.69 -5.34 0.89
CA VAL A 173 16.09 -4.10 0.20
C VAL A 173 14.87 -3.51 -0.51
N ALA A 174 14.65 -2.22 -0.32
CA ALA A 174 13.72 -1.44 -1.13
C ALA A 174 14.49 -0.50 -2.05
N VAL A 175 14.13 -0.47 -3.33
CA VAL A 175 14.77 0.39 -4.35
C VAL A 175 13.69 1.31 -4.93
N VAL A 176 13.59 2.51 -4.38
CA VAL A 176 12.52 3.47 -4.66
C VAL A 176 13.02 4.50 -5.67
N ASP A 177 12.92 4.16 -6.95
CA ASP A 177 13.37 4.99 -8.08
C ASP A 177 12.15 5.64 -8.76
N PRO A 178 12.03 6.99 -8.74
CA PRO A 178 10.90 7.69 -9.35
C PRO A 178 10.79 7.47 -10.87
N ASP A 179 11.88 7.14 -11.56
CA ASP A 179 11.84 6.81 -12.98
C ASP A 179 11.12 5.48 -13.27
N MET A 180 10.99 4.60 -12.27
CA MET A 180 10.18 3.38 -12.37
C MET A 180 8.67 3.66 -12.27
N MET A 181 8.29 4.80 -11.72
CA MET A 181 6.89 5.23 -11.52
C MET A 181 6.40 6.22 -12.58
N SER A 182 7.30 6.76 -13.40
CA SER A 182 7.01 7.85 -14.34
C SER A 182 6.08 7.46 -15.50
N SER A 183 5.89 6.17 -15.74
CA SER A 183 4.99 5.65 -16.77
C SER A 183 3.54 5.44 -16.30
N MET A 184 3.25 5.65 -15.02
CA MET A 184 1.88 5.53 -14.51
C MET A 184 0.95 6.54 -15.20
N PRO A 185 -0.23 6.10 -15.71
CA PRO A 185 -1.28 7.00 -16.18
C PRO A 185 -1.77 7.96 -15.09
N LYS A 186 -2.27 9.14 -15.49
CA LYS A 186 -2.78 10.17 -14.55
C LYS A 186 -3.79 9.63 -13.54
N GLY A 187 -4.78 8.86 -13.99
CA GLY A 187 -5.81 8.29 -13.12
C GLY A 187 -5.24 7.30 -12.09
N LEU A 188 -4.30 6.45 -12.50
CA LEU A 188 -3.62 5.54 -11.57
C LEU A 188 -2.73 6.31 -10.58
N THR A 189 -2.03 7.34 -11.06
CA THR A 189 -1.22 8.21 -10.19
C THR A 189 -2.07 8.91 -9.13
N ALA A 190 -3.24 9.45 -9.52
CA ALA A 190 -4.17 10.09 -8.59
C ALA A 190 -4.70 9.10 -7.56
N ALA A 191 -5.18 7.93 -8.02
CA ALA A 191 -5.74 6.90 -7.14
C ALA A 191 -4.70 6.38 -6.13
N THR A 192 -3.51 5.99 -6.60
CA THR A 192 -2.47 5.46 -5.71
C THR A 192 -1.90 6.54 -4.78
N GLY A 193 -1.80 7.78 -5.23
CA GLY A 193 -1.34 8.88 -4.39
C GLY A 193 -2.33 9.27 -3.30
N MET A 194 -3.63 9.22 -3.57
CA MET A 194 -4.68 9.40 -2.55
C MET A 194 -4.72 8.20 -1.59
N ASP A 195 -4.43 7.00 -2.06
CA ASP A 195 -4.25 5.82 -1.22
C ASP A 195 -3.09 6.02 -0.22
N ALA A 196 -1.94 6.49 -0.69
CA ALA A 196 -0.82 6.83 0.18
C ALA A 196 -1.17 7.91 1.22
N LEU A 197 -1.98 8.91 0.85
CA LEU A 197 -2.47 9.90 1.79
C LEU A 197 -3.42 9.28 2.82
N THR A 198 -4.29 8.37 2.39
CA THR A 198 -5.18 7.63 3.29
C THR A 198 -4.40 6.80 4.29
N HIS A 199 -3.37 6.07 3.83
CA HIS A 199 -2.45 5.34 4.70
C HIS A 199 -1.83 6.25 5.77
N ALA A 200 -1.34 7.42 5.36
CA ALA A 200 -0.70 8.36 6.28
C ALA A 200 -1.69 8.96 7.30
N ILE A 201 -2.91 9.32 6.86
CA ILE A 201 -3.92 9.89 7.76
C ILE A 201 -4.47 8.83 8.70
N GLU A 202 -4.90 7.66 8.21
CA GLU A 202 -5.38 6.57 9.06
C GLU A 202 -4.30 6.08 10.03
N GLY A 203 -3.07 5.90 9.55
CA GLY A 203 -1.95 5.52 10.40
C GLY A 203 -1.62 6.55 11.48
N TYR A 204 -1.85 7.85 11.22
CA TYR A 204 -1.67 8.90 12.22
C TYR A 204 -2.74 8.87 13.30
N ILE A 205 -3.99 8.56 12.97
CA ILE A 205 -5.10 8.58 13.92
C ILE A 205 -5.45 7.19 14.49
N THR A 206 -4.88 6.11 13.98
CA THR A 206 -5.18 4.74 14.44
C THR A 206 -4.92 4.56 15.94
N ALA A 207 -5.64 3.63 16.57
CA ALA A 207 -5.48 3.32 17.99
C ALA A 207 -4.08 2.83 18.36
N GLY A 208 -3.35 2.25 17.40
CA GLY A 208 -1.96 1.80 17.56
C GLY A 208 -0.90 2.90 17.41
N ALA A 209 -1.28 4.13 17.05
CA ALA A 209 -0.36 5.24 16.80
C ALA A 209 0.37 5.71 18.05
N TRP A 210 1.61 6.12 17.89
CA TRP A 210 2.48 6.66 18.94
C TRP A 210 3.56 7.57 18.34
N GLU A 211 4.34 8.24 19.16
CA GLU A 211 5.26 9.32 18.76
C GLU A 211 6.16 8.96 17.58
N LEU A 212 6.69 7.72 17.55
CA LEU A 212 7.58 7.31 16.44
C LEU A 212 6.81 7.17 15.13
N SER A 213 5.63 6.54 15.14
CA SER A 213 4.80 6.42 13.93
C SER A 213 4.22 7.76 13.48
N ASP A 214 3.83 8.61 14.44
CA ASP A 214 3.26 9.92 14.17
C ASP A 214 4.22 10.81 13.38
N MET A 215 5.52 10.74 13.69
CA MET A 215 6.57 11.47 12.96
C MET A 215 6.61 11.09 11.47
N PHE A 216 6.51 9.80 11.14
CA PHE A 216 6.48 9.34 9.75
C PHE A 216 5.20 9.77 9.04
N HIS A 217 4.05 9.61 9.69
CA HIS A 217 2.76 9.92 9.08
C HIS A 217 2.61 11.40 8.78
N LEU A 218 2.94 12.29 9.71
CA LEU A 218 2.89 13.74 9.48
C LEU A 218 3.82 14.17 8.35
N LYS A 219 5.03 13.59 8.28
CA LYS A 219 5.94 13.89 7.20
C LYS A 219 5.45 13.36 5.85
N ALA A 220 4.84 12.19 5.84
CA ALA A 220 4.21 11.64 4.64
C ALA A 220 3.05 12.52 4.14
N ILE A 221 2.14 12.95 5.03
CA ILE A 221 1.04 13.86 4.68
C ILE A 221 1.58 15.14 4.05
N GLU A 222 2.61 15.75 4.64
CA GLU A 222 3.24 16.97 4.11
C GLU A 222 3.78 16.77 2.69
N ILE A 223 4.57 15.71 2.47
CA ILE A 223 5.20 15.44 1.17
C ILE A 223 4.15 15.12 0.11
N ILE A 224 3.21 14.22 0.42
CA ILE A 224 2.15 13.79 -0.52
C ILE A 224 1.29 14.98 -0.93
N SER A 225 0.85 15.80 0.04
CA SER A 225 0.01 16.97 -0.23
C SER A 225 0.66 17.99 -1.17
N LYS A 226 1.98 18.15 -1.07
CA LYS A 226 2.75 19.04 -1.95
C LYS A 226 3.00 18.44 -3.33
N SER A 227 3.15 17.11 -3.43
CA SER A 227 3.72 16.45 -4.60
C SER A 227 2.68 15.84 -5.53
N LEU A 228 1.50 15.43 -5.02
CA LEU A 228 0.55 14.62 -5.77
C LEU A 228 0.05 15.30 -7.05
N ARG A 229 -0.27 16.60 -6.99
CA ARG A 229 -0.70 17.35 -8.19
C ARG A 229 0.37 17.33 -9.28
N GLY A 230 1.63 17.59 -8.87
CA GLY A 230 2.78 17.53 -9.79
C GLY A 230 3.02 16.13 -10.35
N ALA A 231 2.85 15.10 -9.53
CA ALA A 231 2.98 13.71 -9.98
C ALA A 231 1.91 13.34 -11.01
N VAL A 232 0.65 13.77 -10.84
CA VAL A 232 -0.44 13.58 -11.80
C VAL A 232 -0.12 14.28 -13.13
N GLU A 233 0.52 15.44 -13.09
CA GLU A 233 1.03 16.15 -14.27
C GLU A 233 2.37 15.58 -14.78
N ASN A 234 2.87 14.54 -14.13
CA ASN A 234 4.11 13.84 -14.49
C ASN A 234 5.38 14.71 -14.38
N THR A 235 5.40 15.66 -13.44
CA THR A 235 6.62 16.43 -13.18
C THR A 235 7.66 15.59 -12.43
N PRO A 236 8.97 15.76 -12.70
CA PRO A 236 10.01 15.03 -11.98
C PRO A 236 9.93 15.20 -10.46
N GLU A 237 9.74 16.43 -9.99
CA GLU A 237 9.63 16.76 -8.57
C GLU A 237 8.39 16.11 -7.92
N GLY A 238 7.26 16.09 -8.65
CA GLY A 238 6.05 15.42 -8.19
C GLY A 238 6.25 13.91 -8.06
N ARG A 239 6.87 13.27 -9.05
CA ARG A 239 7.19 11.83 -9.01
C ARG A 239 8.16 11.49 -7.88
N GLU A 240 9.21 12.26 -7.71
CA GLU A 240 10.20 12.08 -6.64
C GLU A 240 9.55 12.24 -5.26
N GLY A 241 8.75 13.30 -5.07
CA GLY A 241 8.04 13.52 -3.83
C GLY A 241 7.03 12.41 -3.52
N MET A 242 6.28 11.93 -4.51
CA MET A 242 5.34 10.81 -4.29
C MET A 242 6.05 9.50 -4.01
N ALA A 243 7.15 9.20 -4.69
CA ALA A 243 7.97 8.02 -4.41
C ALA A 243 8.45 7.99 -2.96
N LEU A 244 8.94 9.12 -2.45
CA LEU A 244 9.38 9.26 -1.06
C LEU A 244 8.21 9.27 -0.08
N GLY A 245 7.15 10.04 -0.36
CA GLY A 245 6.02 10.23 0.56
C GLY A 245 5.27 8.93 0.86
N GLN A 246 5.01 8.11 -0.17
CA GLN A 246 4.35 6.82 0.01
C GLN A 246 5.21 5.84 0.84
N TYR A 247 6.52 5.80 0.60
CA TYR A 247 7.44 4.97 1.36
C TYR A 247 7.44 5.35 2.86
N ILE A 248 7.51 6.65 3.16
CA ILE A 248 7.45 7.15 4.54
C ILE A 248 6.10 6.79 5.20
N ALA A 249 4.97 6.90 4.47
CA ALA A 249 3.67 6.44 4.97
C ALA A 249 3.72 4.95 5.33
N GLY A 250 4.33 4.12 4.48
CA GLY A 250 4.52 2.69 4.71
C GLY A 250 5.33 2.37 5.95
N MET A 251 6.41 3.10 6.19
CA MET A 251 7.21 2.96 7.42
C MET A 251 6.35 3.12 8.67
N GLY A 252 5.37 4.00 8.64
CA GLY A 252 4.44 4.24 9.75
C GLY A 252 3.36 3.17 9.84
N PHE A 253 2.43 3.13 8.88
CA PHE A 253 1.19 2.34 9.01
C PHE A 253 1.43 0.83 9.08
N SER A 254 2.48 0.32 8.46
CA SER A 254 2.85 -1.10 8.55
C SER A 254 3.05 -1.59 9.98
N ASN A 255 3.40 -0.68 10.88
CA ASN A 255 3.71 -1.00 12.28
C ASN A 255 2.56 -0.70 13.26
N VAL A 256 1.56 0.10 12.87
CA VAL A 256 0.51 0.55 13.80
C VAL A 256 -0.90 0.23 13.32
N GLY A 257 -1.07 -0.10 12.04
CA GLY A 257 -2.37 -0.41 11.44
C GLY A 257 -3.08 0.82 10.86
N LEU A 258 -4.30 0.60 10.42
CA LEU A 258 -5.16 1.55 9.70
C LEU A 258 -6.51 1.72 10.43
N GLY A 259 -7.59 1.92 9.67
CA GLY A 259 -8.93 2.13 10.22
C GLY A 259 -10.04 1.77 9.24
N ILE A 260 -11.21 2.38 9.43
CA ILE A 260 -12.42 2.01 8.68
C ILE A 260 -12.47 2.55 7.25
N VAL A 261 -11.60 3.48 6.82
CA VAL A 261 -11.53 3.83 5.41
C VAL A 261 -11.13 2.60 4.60
N HIS A 262 -10.04 1.94 4.99
CA HIS A 262 -9.60 0.70 4.35
C HIS A 262 -10.60 -0.43 4.51
N SER A 263 -11.19 -0.58 5.70
CA SER A 263 -12.23 -1.60 5.94
C SER A 263 -13.43 -1.44 5.01
N MET A 264 -13.85 -0.21 4.73
CA MET A 264 -14.94 0.08 3.81
C MET A 264 -14.51 -0.03 2.33
N ALA A 265 -13.25 0.24 2.01
CA ALA A 265 -12.76 0.14 0.63
C ALA A 265 -12.57 -1.32 0.16
N HIS A 266 -12.19 -2.23 1.04
CA HIS A 266 -11.93 -3.63 0.69
C HIS A 266 -13.12 -4.34 0.05
N PRO A 267 -14.35 -4.31 0.62
CA PRO A 267 -15.49 -4.97 0.01
C PRO A 267 -15.96 -4.33 -1.31
N LEU A 268 -15.67 -3.04 -1.55
CA LEU A 268 -15.93 -2.41 -2.85
C LEU A 268 -15.03 -2.99 -3.94
N GLY A 269 -13.76 -3.24 -3.61
CA GLY A 269 -12.86 -3.95 -4.51
C GLY A 269 -13.27 -5.40 -4.78
N ALA A 270 -13.80 -6.08 -3.76
CA ALA A 270 -14.22 -7.47 -3.90
C ALA A 270 -15.53 -7.65 -4.68
N LEU A 271 -16.51 -6.75 -4.48
CA LEU A 271 -17.85 -6.88 -5.07
C LEU A 271 -17.95 -6.22 -6.46
N TYR A 272 -17.31 -5.05 -6.63
CA TYR A 272 -17.47 -4.21 -7.83
C TYR A 272 -16.17 -4.04 -8.63
N ASP A 273 -15.09 -4.70 -8.19
CA ASP A 273 -13.75 -4.51 -8.77
C ASP A 273 -13.29 -3.04 -8.79
N THR A 274 -13.78 -2.25 -7.82
CA THR A 274 -13.42 -0.84 -7.68
C THR A 274 -11.91 -0.73 -7.39
N PRO A 275 -11.18 0.13 -8.14
CA PRO A 275 -9.78 0.35 -7.84
C PRO A 275 -9.58 0.84 -6.40
N HIS A 276 -8.71 0.16 -5.66
CA HIS A 276 -8.55 0.33 -4.21
C HIS A 276 -8.31 1.80 -3.80
N GLY A 277 -7.38 2.48 -4.48
CA GLY A 277 -7.08 3.88 -4.18
C GLY A 277 -8.23 4.84 -4.51
N VAL A 278 -9.09 4.53 -5.49
CA VAL A 278 -10.31 5.31 -5.77
C VAL A 278 -11.31 5.15 -4.64
N ALA A 279 -11.55 3.90 -4.20
CA ALA A 279 -12.45 3.64 -3.08
C ALA A 279 -11.99 4.36 -1.80
N ASN A 280 -10.72 4.24 -1.44
CA ASN A 280 -10.15 4.92 -0.28
C ASN A 280 -10.30 6.45 -0.39
N ALA A 281 -10.00 7.03 -1.54
CA ALA A 281 -10.04 8.47 -1.74
C ALA A 281 -11.46 9.07 -1.61
N ILE A 282 -12.49 8.34 -2.08
CA ILE A 282 -13.89 8.76 -1.96
C ILE A 282 -14.38 8.68 -0.50
N ILE A 283 -14.01 7.59 0.19
CA ILE A 283 -14.47 7.31 1.56
C ILE A 283 -13.76 8.20 2.59
N LEU A 284 -12.49 8.53 2.37
CA LEU A 284 -11.62 9.19 3.35
C LEU A 284 -12.23 10.46 3.97
N PRO A 285 -12.74 11.45 3.22
CA PRO A 285 -13.27 12.67 3.83
C PRO A 285 -14.45 12.42 4.77
N THR A 286 -15.36 11.53 4.39
CA THR A 286 -16.55 11.18 5.19
C THR A 286 -16.16 10.48 6.48
N VAL A 287 -15.23 9.55 6.42
CA VAL A 287 -14.71 8.85 7.61
C VAL A 287 -13.88 9.78 8.49
N MET A 288 -13.16 10.74 7.91
CA MET A 288 -12.47 11.77 8.69
C MET A 288 -13.47 12.59 9.53
N GLU A 289 -14.60 13.04 8.94
CA GLU A 289 -15.65 13.74 9.69
C GLU A 289 -16.21 12.87 10.83
N TYR A 290 -16.46 11.59 10.54
CA TYR A 290 -16.93 10.61 11.53
C TYR A 290 -15.94 10.41 12.71
N ASN A 291 -14.66 10.30 12.42
CA ASN A 291 -13.61 10.02 13.41
C ASN A 291 -13.15 11.28 14.18
N ALA A 292 -13.38 12.48 13.65
CA ALA A 292 -12.86 13.73 14.22
C ALA A 292 -13.11 13.89 15.73
N PRO A 293 -14.29 13.55 16.30
CA PRO A 293 -14.51 13.66 17.75
C PRO A 293 -13.59 12.79 18.62
N ALA A 294 -13.07 11.68 18.08
CA ALA A 294 -12.27 10.71 18.83
C ALA A 294 -10.75 10.94 18.71
N THR A 295 -10.29 11.99 18.00
CA THR A 295 -8.88 12.16 17.64
C THR A 295 -8.17 13.31 18.38
N GLY A 296 -8.79 13.90 19.40
CA GLY A 296 -8.19 15.02 20.15
C GLY A 296 -7.81 16.19 19.22
N GLU A 297 -6.54 16.57 19.22
CA GLU A 297 -6.00 17.68 18.41
C GLU A 297 -5.31 17.22 17.12
N LYS A 298 -5.25 15.93 16.83
CA LYS A 298 -4.50 15.37 15.67
C LYS A 298 -4.89 15.98 14.33
N TYR A 299 -6.14 16.45 14.19
CA TYR A 299 -6.58 17.10 12.93
C TYR A 299 -5.99 18.49 12.72
N ARG A 300 -5.55 19.19 13.81
CA ARG A 300 -4.75 20.41 13.68
C ARG A 300 -3.44 20.11 12.94
N ASP A 301 -2.76 19.04 13.35
CA ASP A 301 -1.50 18.65 12.76
C ASP A 301 -1.67 18.16 11.31
N ILE A 302 -2.74 17.40 11.03
CA ILE A 302 -3.10 17.01 9.65
C ILE A 302 -3.32 18.24 8.77
N ALA A 303 -4.14 19.21 9.21
CA ALA A 303 -4.40 20.44 8.47
C ALA A 303 -3.09 21.20 8.20
N LYS A 304 -2.24 21.34 9.21
CA LYS A 304 -0.92 21.99 9.11
C LYS A 304 0.00 21.27 8.10
N ALA A 305 0.09 19.95 8.18
CA ALA A 305 0.88 19.12 7.26
C ALA A 305 0.36 19.24 5.81
N MET A 306 -0.95 19.37 5.62
CA MET A 306 -1.56 19.61 4.31
C MET A 306 -1.38 21.06 3.79
N GLY A 307 -0.73 21.94 4.57
CA GLY A 307 -0.40 23.30 4.18
C GLY A 307 -1.44 24.37 4.54
N VAL A 308 -2.45 24.03 5.34
CA VAL A 308 -3.40 25.01 5.87
C VAL A 308 -2.67 25.98 6.79
N LYS A 309 -2.92 27.27 6.61
CA LYS A 309 -2.29 28.35 7.40
C LYS A 309 -3.15 28.72 8.60
N GLY A 310 -2.51 29.20 9.68
CA GLY A 310 -3.20 29.71 10.87
C GLY A 310 -3.84 28.65 11.74
N THR A 311 -3.48 27.38 11.58
CA THR A 311 -4.08 26.25 12.32
C THR A 311 -3.92 26.36 13.84
N ASP A 312 -2.87 27.04 14.30
CA ASP A 312 -2.58 27.20 15.73
C ASP A 312 -3.59 28.17 16.42
N ASP A 313 -4.20 29.08 15.63
CA ASP A 313 -5.22 30.04 16.11
C ASP A 313 -6.66 29.56 15.91
N MET A 314 -6.86 28.41 15.27
CA MET A 314 -8.19 27.83 15.00
C MET A 314 -8.77 27.12 16.22
N THR A 315 -10.07 27.23 16.36
CA THR A 315 -10.83 26.35 17.26
C THR A 315 -10.78 24.90 16.80
N GLN A 316 -11.15 23.97 17.66
CA GLN A 316 -11.17 22.54 17.34
C GLN A 316 -12.09 22.23 16.15
N GLU A 317 -13.24 22.88 16.07
CA GLU A 317 -14.18 22.72 14.96
C GLU A 317 -13.57 23.25 13.64
N GLU A 318 -12.94 24.43 13.69
CA GLU A 318 -12.32 25.03 12.52
C GLU A 318 -11.19 24.20 11.95
N TYR A 319 -10.22 23.73 12.77
CA TYR A 319 -9.10 22.94 12.22
C TYR A 319 -9.53 21.54 11.78
N ARG A 320 -10.55 20.93 12.43
CA ARG A 320 -11.12 19.66 11.98
C ARG A 320 -11.74 19.80 10.60
N LYS A 321 -12.57 20.83 10.41
CA LYS A 321 -13.15 21.15 9.11
C LYS A 321 -12.06 21.45 8.07
N ALA A 322 -11.07 22.26 8.41
CA ALA A 322 -9.98 22.63 7.52
C ALA A 322 -9.16 21.42 7.03
N ALA A 323 -8.90 20.44 7.91
CA ALA A 323 -8.22 19.19 7.53
C ALA A 323 -9.04 18.41 6.49
N VAL A 324 -10.34 18.23 6.73
CA VAL A 324 -11.25 17.52 5.81
C VAL A 324 -11.36 18.27 4.48
N ASP A 325 -11.54 19.59 4.50
CA ASP A 325 -11.64 20.41 3.30
C ASP A 325 -10.35 20.36 2.46
N ALA A 326 -9.19 20.33 3.10
CA ALA A 326 -7.91 20.18 2.41
C ALA A 326 -7.79 18.83 1.68
N VAL A 327 -8.25 17.73 2.29
CA VAL A 327 -8.31 16.41 1.65
C VAL A 327 -9.32 16.43 0.48
N LYS A 328 -10.53 16.93 0.68
CA LYS A 328 -11.54 17.07 -0.37
C LYS A 328 -11.00 17.87 -1.58
N LYS A 329 -10.33 18.98 -1.29
CA LYS A 329 -9.72 19.83 -2.32
C LYS A 329 -8.63 19.10 -3.11
N LEU A 330 -7.74 18.37 -2.44
CA LEU A 330 -6.70 17.61 -3.11
C LEU A 330 -7.30 16.50 -3.98
N SER A 331 -8.27 15.74 -3.46
CA SER A 331 -9.00 14.70 -4.19
C SER A 331 -9.65 15.24 -5.45
N GLN A 332 -10.33 16.39 -5.35
CA GLN A 332 -10.94 17.08 -6.48
C GLN A 332 -9.90 17.53 -7.52
N ASP A 333 -8.79 18.14 -7.07
CA ASP A 333 -7.76 18.67 -7.96
C ASP A 333 -7.07 17.58 -8.79
N VAL A 334 -7.02 16.35 -8.28
CA VAL A 334 -6.43 15.21 -8.99
C VAL A 334 -7.47 14.34 -9.73
N GLY A 335 -8.73 14.76 -9.73
CA GLY A 335 -9.78 14.16 -10.54
C GLY A 335 -10.40 12.87 -9.97
N ILE A 336 -10.39 12.69 -8.67
CA ILE A 336 -11.10 11.58 -8.01
C ILE A 336 -12.60 11.88 -7.97
N PRO A 337 -13.49 10.89 -8.25
CA PRO A 337 -14.93 11.04 -8.05
C PRO A 337 -15.31 11.46 -6.63
N ALA A 338 -16.39 12.22 -6.48
CA ALA A 338 -16.79 12.75 -5.19
C ALA A 338 -17.60 11.75 -4.33
N ASP A 339 -18.24 10.78 -4.96
CA ASP A 339 -19.18 9.85 -4.33
C ASP A 339 -19.13 8.45 -4.96
N LEU A 340 -19.93 7.53 -4.42
CA LEU A 340 -20.03 6.13 -4.85
C LEU A 340 -21.31 5.83 -5.66
N LYS A 341 -22.09 6.84 -6.07
CA LYS A 341 -23.40 6.65 -6.72
C LYS A 341 -23.37 5.77 -7.96
N ASP A 342 -22.32 5.89 -8.75
CA ASP A 342 -22.17 5.10 -9.97
C ASP A 342 -21.53 3.72 -9.73
N ILE A 343 -21.18 3.41 -8.49
CA ILE A 343 -20.47 2.19 -8.09
C ILE A 343 -21.34 1.30 -7.20
N VAL A 344 -21.90 1.87 -6.12
CA VAL A 344 -22.59 1.14 -5.07
C VAL A 344 -24.10 1.13 -5.30
N LYS A 345 -24.69 -0.06 -5.18
CA LYS A 345 -26.14 -0.23 -5.14
C LYS A 345 -26.61 -0.21 -3.68
N GLU A 346 -27.72 0.47 -3.41
CA GLU A 346 -28.28 0.59 -2.07
C GLU A 346 -28.60 -0.79 -1.46
N GLU A 347 -29.04 -1.75 -2.28
CA GLU A 347 -29.37 -3.13 -1.86
C GLU A 347 -28.15 -3.91 -1.34
N ASP A 348 -26.91 -3.53 -1.72
CA ASP A 348 -25.69 -4.19 -1.32
C ASP A 348 -25.09 -3.60 -0.02
N ILE A 349 -25.59 -2.46 0.47
CA ILE A 349 -25.06 -1.78 1.66
C ILE A 349 -25.01 -2.68 2.89
N PRO A 350 -26.03 -3.51 3.20
CA PRO A 350 -25.95 -4.41 4.35
C PRO A 350 -24.77 -5.38 4.28
N PHE A 351 -24.49 -5.94 3.09
CA PHE A 351 -23.33 -6.80 2.88
C PHE A 351 -22.01 -6.06 3.01
N LEU A 352 -21.92 -4.86 2.40
CA LEU A 352 -20.72 -4.01 2.46
C LEU A 352 -20.40 -3.60 3.91
N ALA A 353 -21.43 -3.19 4.66
CA ALA A 353 -21.28 -2.76 6.05
C ALA A 353 -20.83 -3.91 6.96
N GLN A 354 -21.40 -5.09 6.82
CA GLN A 354 -20.98 -6.27 7.57
C GLN A 354 -19.56 -6.68 7.21
N SER A 355 -19.21 -6.71 5.91
CA SER A 355 -17.86 -7.05 5.45
C SER A 355 -16.81 -6.06 5.97
N ALA A 356 -17.12 -4.76 5.99
CA ALA A 356 -16.25 -3.74 6.54
C ALA A 356 -16.10 -3.86 8.08
N TYR A 357 -17.18 -4.24 8.76
CA TYR A 357 -17.14 -4.48 10.20
C TYR A 357 -16.25 -5.65 10.59
N ASP A 358 -16.25 -6.71 9.78
CA ASP A 358 -15.44 -7.92 10.00
C ASP A 358 -13.99 -7.78 9.50
N ASP A 359 -13.64 -6.66 8.86
CA ASP A 359 -12.34 -6.43 8.28
C ASP A 359 -11.23 -6.23 9.31
N ALA A 360 -10.03 -6.71 8.98
CA ALA A 360 -8.85 -6.67 9.85
C ALA A 360 -8.36 -5.25 10.20
N CYS A 361 -8.67 -4.23 9.40
CA CYS A 361 -8.28 -2.84 9.64
C CYS A 361 -9.19 -2.13 10.65
N ARG A 362 -10.45 -2.56 10.80
CA ARG A 362 -11.45 -1.91 11.67
C ARG A 362 -11.00 -1.74 13.14
N PRO A 363 -10.37 -2.73 13.78
CA PRO A 363 -9.96 -2.57 15.17
C PRO A 363 -8.96 -1.44 15.44
N GLY A 364 -8.27 -0.97 14.39
CA GLY A 364 -7.37 0.19 14.46
C GLY A 364 -8.10 1.54 14.44
N ASN A 365 -9.40 1.58 14.11
CA ASN A 365 -10.12 2.86 14.03
C ASN A 365 -10.16 3.56 15.40
N PRO A 366 -9.91 4.89 15.47
CA PRO A 366 -9.85 5.60 16.76
C PRO A 366 -11.21 5.69 17.47
N ARG A 367 -12.30 5.52 16.74
CA ARG A 367 -13.66 5.49 17.25
C ARG A 367 -14.26 4.11 17.08
N GLU A 368 -14.86 3.55 18.15
CA GLU A 368 -15.66 2.33 18.03
C GLU A 368 -16.77 2.52 16.99
N THR A 369 -17.04 1.49 16.22
CA THR A 369 -17.95 1.56 15.09
C THR A 369 -18.82 0.33 15.05
N SER A 370 -20.13 0.52 14.82
CA SER A 370 -21.09 -0.56 14.60
C SER A 370 -21.35 -0.80 13.10
N VAL A 371 -22.00 -1.92 12.78
CA VAL A 371 -22.46 -2.23 11.42
C VAL A 371 -23.44 -1.16 10.92
N GLU A 372 -24.33 -0.69 11.79
CA GLU A 372 -25.31 0.34 11.49
C GLU A 372 -24.63 1.67 11.14
N GLU A 373 -23.62 2.09 11.92
CA GLU A 373 -22.87 3.33 11.64
C GLU A 373 -22.12 3.22 10.30
N ILE A 374 -21.49 2.08 9.99
CA ILE A 374 -20.84 1.85 8.69
C ILE A 374 -21.87 1.89 7.55
N SER A 375 -23.07 1.32 7.76
CA SER A 375 -24.16 1.38 6.80
C SER A 375 -24.57 2.83 6.50
N GLU A 376 -24.72 3.68 7.53
CA GLU A 376 -25.03 5.10 7.34
C GLU A 376 -23.91 5.86 6.64
N LEU A 377 -22.63 5.53 6.90
CA LEU A 377 -21.52 6.12 6.15
C LEU A 377 -21.59 5.78 4.67
N TYR A 378 -21.87 4.51 4.29
CA TYR A 378 -22.07 4.16 2.87
C TYR A 378 -23.24 4.89 2.25
N LYS A 379 -24.41 4.97 2.94
CA LYS A 379 -25.57 5.70 2.46
C LYS A 379 -25.29 7.18 2.20
N SER A 380 -24.44 7.79 2.99
CA SER A 380 -24.06 9.20 2.80
C SER A 380 -23.17 9.44 1.58
N LEU A 381 -22.63 8.38 0.99
CA LEU A 381 -21.73 8.42 -0.17
C LEU A 381 -22.41 8.07 -1.50
N ILE A 382 -23.71 7.70 -1.47
CA ILE A 382 -24.50 7.36 -2.66
C ILE A 382 -25.58 8.38 -2.98
#